data_698f991cf0af979abc6b1c9b9c0527d4
#
_entry.id   698f991cf0af979abc6b1c9b9c0527d4
#
_cell.length_a   1.000
_cell.length_b   1.000
_cell.length_c   1.000
_cell.angle_alpha   90.00
_cell.angle_beta   90.00
_cell.angle_gamma   90.00
#
_symmetry.space_group_name_H-M   'P 1'
#
loop_
_entity.id
_entity.type
_entity.pdbx_description
1 polymer ?
#
loop_
_entity_poly.entity_id
_entity_poly.type
_entity_poly.pdbx_seq_one_letter_code
_entity_poly.pdbx_strand_id
1 'polypeptide(L)'
;LREIRIEDILGREPVYLDPTPVDAYITGEVIMVTGGGGSIGSELCRQIVKHDPKELVIVDIYENGAYDIQQELLYQYGGRLNLKVEIASVQDKARMRQIFDAYHPDVVFHAAAHKHVPLMENSPQEAIRNNVFGTLNLVQIADEFQVKKFLLISTDKAVNPTSVMGASKRLCEMILQSMKGHSG
;
A
#
# COMPACT_ATOMS: atom_id res chain seq x y z
N LEU A 1 -13.48 -21.68 -30.52
CA LEU A 1 -13.99 -20.42 -29.91
C LEU A 1 -12.81 -19.82 -29.12
N ARG A 2 -12.41 -18.61 -29.47
CA ARG A 2 -11.39 -17.86 -28.73
C ARG A 2 -12.01 -17.34 -27.41
N GLU A 3 -11.31 -17.47 -26.30
CA GLU A 3 -11.69 -16.80 -25.05
C GLU A 3 -11.69 -15.28 -25.24
N ILE A 4 -12.77 -14.64 -24.81
CA ILE A 4 -12.88 -13.17 -24.81
C ILE A 4 -12.02 -12.64 -23.67
N ARG A 5 -11.03 -11.81 -23.97
CA ARG A 5 -10.19 -11.14 -22.99
C ARG A 5 -10.79 -9.78 -22.62
N ILE A 6 -10.42 -9.28 -21.44
CA ILE A 6 -10.86 -7.96 -20.96
C ILE A 6 -10.48 -6.85 -21.94
N GLU A 7 -9.32 -6.96 -22.57
CA GLU A 7 -8.81 -6.03 -23.59
C GLU A 7 -9.72 -5.96 -24.83
N ASP A 8 -10.31 -7.10 -25.22
CA ASP A 8 -11.25 -7.18 -26.35
C ASP A 8 -12.54 -6.36 -26.06
N ILE A 9 -12.90 -6.19 -24.79
CA ILE A 9 -14.09 -5.43 -24.36
C ILE A 9 -13.76 -3.95 -24.16
N LEU A 10 -12.58 -3.64 -23.62
CA LEU A 10 -12.19 -2.27 -23.27
C LEU A 10 -11.69 -1.45 -24.44
N GLY A 11 -11.34 -2.08 -25.57
CA GLY A 11 -10.80 -1.41 -26.76
C GLY A 11 -9.50 -0.65 -26.49
N ARG A 12 -8.75 -1.08 -25.48
CA ARG A 12 -7.44 -0.50 -25.10
C ARG A 12 -6.35 -1.52 -25.36
N GLU A 13 -5.24 -1.05 -25.90
CA GLU A 13 -4.04 -1.89 -25.97
C GLU A 13 -3.50 -2.14 -24.55
N PRO A 14 -3.04 -3.38 -24.24
CA PRO A 14 -2.39 -3.68 -22.97
C PRO A 14 -1.16 -2.80 -22.79
N VAL A 15 -1.02 -2.21 -21.61
CA VAL A 15 0.23 -1.52 -21.23
C VAL A 15 1.20 -2.60 -20.77
N TYR A 16 2.24 -2.85 -21.55
CA TYR A 16 3.35 -3.70 -21.17
C TYR A 16 4.34 -2.87 -20.34
N LEU A 17 4.41 -3.18 -19.04
CA LEU A 17 5.46 -2.62 -18.18
C LEU A 17 6.72 -3.49 -18.33
N ASP A 18 7.87 -2.84 -18.51
CA ASP A 18 9.15 -3.51 -18.38
C ASP A 18 9.30 -3.97 -16.90
N PRO A 19 9.42 -5.26 -16.61
CA PRO A 19 9.55 -5.76 -15.24
C PRO A 19 10.91 -5.42 -14.61
N THR A 20 11.94 -5.18 -15.40
CA THR A 20 13.32 -4.95 -14.94
C THR A 20 13.45 -3.85 -13.87
N PRO A 21 12.80 -2.68 -13.99
CA PRO A 21 12.84 -1.67 -12.93
C PRO A 21 12.14 -2.11 -11.64
N VAL A 22 11.10 -2.96 -11.74
CA VAL A 22 10.33 -3.44 -10.58
C VAL A 22 11.15 -4.47 -9.80
N ASP A 23 11.79 -5.40 -10.49
CA ASP A 23 12.68 -6.40 -9.89
C ASP A 23 13.76 -5.74 -9.01
N ALA A 24 14.35 -4.66 -9.49
CA ALA A 24 15.39 -3.91 -8.76
C ALA A 24 14.93 -3.33 -7.41
N TYR A 25 13.61 -3.27 -7.16
CA TYR A 25 13.05 -2.71 -5.92
C TYR A 25 12.44 -3.76 -5.00
N ILE A 26 12.19 -4.96 -5.47
CA ILE A 26 11.44 -5.98 -4.75
C ILE A 26 12.29 -7.21 -4.44
N THR A 27 13.09 -7.67 -5.41
CA THR A 27 13.85 -8.91 -5.28
C THR A 27 14.83 -8.85 -4.11
N GLY A 28 14.66 -9.77 -3.17
CA GLY A 28 15.52 -9.89 -2.00
C GLY A 28 15.31 -8.85 -0.90
N GLU A 29 14.32 -7.96 -1.06
CA GLU A 29 14.01 -6.91 -0.09
C GLU A 29 12.85 -7.30 0.82
N VAL A 30 12.76 -6.68 1.99
CA VAL A 30 11.62 -6.77 2.91
C VAL A 30 10.57 -5.74 2.48
N ILE A 31 9.43 -6.22 2.03
CA ILE A 31 8.36 -5.37 1.50
C ILE A 31 7.19 -5.30 2.48
N MET A 32 6.77 -4.10 2.82
CA MET A 32 5.57 -3.87 3.63
C MET A 32 4.44 -3.29 2.76
N VAL A 33 3.24 -3.85 2.88
CA VAL A 33 2.02 -3.33 2.23
C VAL A 33 1.00 -2.99 3.31
N THR A 34 0.71 -1.71 3.50
CA THR A 34 -0.36 -1.27 4.39
C THR A 34 -1.67 -1.16 3.62
N GLY A 35 -2.78 -1.58 4.23
CA GLY A 35 -4.05 -1.76 3.52
C GLY A 35 -4.03 -2.99 2.60
N GLY A 36 -3.22 -4.00 2.95
CA GLY A 36 -2.98 -5.17 2.12
C GLY A 36 -4.18 -6.12 1.98
N GLY A 37 -5.16 -6.05 2.88
CA GLY A 37 -6.44 -6.75 2.75
C GLY A 37 -7.46 -6.06 1.85
N GLY A 38 -7.21 -4.81 1.43
CA GLY A 38 -8.06 -4.07 0.50
C GLY A 38 -7.86 -4.48 -0.96
N SER A 39 -8.76 -4.02 -1.85
CA SER A 39 -8.74 -4.42 -3.28
C SER A 39 -7.42 -4.12 -3.99
N ILE A 40 -6.85 -2.91 -3.78
CA ILE A 40 -5.57 -2.53 -4.40
C ILE A 40 -4.40 -3.17 -3.65
N GLY A 41 -4.43 -3.15 -2.30
CA GLY A 41 -3.37 -3.72 -1.48
C GLY A 41 -3.18 -5.22 -1.70
N SER A 42 -4.27 -5.99 -1.80
CA SER A 42 -4.21 -7.43 -2.08
C SER A 42 -3.63 -7.72 -3.47
N GLU A 43 -3.99 -6.91 -4.48
CA GLU A 43 -3.41 -7.04 -5.80
C GLU A 43 -1.92 -6.68 -5.83
N LEU A 44 -1.50 -5.65 -5.09
CA LEU A 44 -0.08 -5.35 -4.90
C LEU A 44 0.65 -6.55 -4.28
N CYS A 45 0.08 -7.17 -3.25
CA CYS A 45 0.67 -8.37 -2.65
C CYS A 45 0.83 -9.50 -3.66
N ARG A 46 -0.19 -9.78 -4.52
CA ARG A 46 -0.12 -10.79 -5.58
C ARG A 46 0.97 -10.49 -6.62
N GLN A 47 1.15 -9.23 -6.95
CA GLN A 47 2.20 -8.85 -7.91
C GLN A 47 3.59 -8.93 -7.25
N ILE A 48 3.76 -8.39 -6.05
CA ILE A 48 5.02 -8.37 -5.30
C ILE A 48 5.62 -9.78 -5.14
N VAL A 49 4.82 -10.76 -4.80
CA VAL A 49 5.32 -12.13 -4.56
C VAL A 49 5.89 -12.81 -5.81
N LYS A 50 5.58 -12.32 -7.01
CA LYS A 50 6.14 -12.83 -8.28
C LYS A 50 7.59 -12.40 -8.50
N HIS A 51 8.07 -11.43 -7.75
CA HIS A 51 9.40 -10.83 -7.86
C HIS A 51 10.34 -11.26 -6.73
N ASP A 52 10.07 -12.39 -6.08
CA ASP A 52 10.90 -13.03 -5.06
C ASP A 52 11.37 -12.08 -3.94
N PRO A 53 10.44 -11.42 -3.20
CA PRO A 53 10.80 -10.62 -2.04
C PRO A 53 11.43 -11.51 -0.96
N LYS A 54 12.36 -10.97 -0.17
CA LYS A 54 12.91 -11.64 1.01
C LYS A 54 11.83 -11.95 2.04
N GLU A 55 10.92 -11.00 2.24
CA GLU A 55 9.77 -11.11 3.13
C GLU A 55 8.66 -10.17 2.66
N LEU A 56 7.40 -10.61 2.75
CA LEU A 56 6.22 -9.76 2.54
C LEU A 56 5.49 -9.58 3.87
N VAL A 57 5.35 -8.33 4.33
CA VAL A 57 4.62 -7.94 5.54
C VAL A 57 3.33 -7.23 5.12
N ILE A 58 2.19 -7.84 5.39
CA ILE A 58 0.86 -7.26 5.17
C ILE A 58 0.38 -6.62 6.45
N VAL A 59 -0.01 -5.36 6.40
CA VAL A 59 -0.61 -4.64 7.53
C VAL A 59 -2.00 -4.18 7.14
N ASP A 60 -3.01 -4.57 7.89
CA ASP A 60 -4.38 -4.10 7.69
C ASP A 60 -5.13 -4.01 9.01
N ILE A 61 -6.11 -3.12 9.09
CA ILE A 61 -7.03 -3.05 10.24
C ILE A 61 -8.17 -4.07 10.10
N TYR A 62 -8.50 -4.45 8.86
CA TYR A 62 -9.60 -5.37 8.55
C TYR A 62 -9.10 -6.81 8.49
N GLU A 63 -9.33 -7.55 9.57
CA GLU A 63 -8.88 -8.93 9.77
C GLU A 63 -9.27 -9.86 8.62
N ASN A 64 -10.54 -9.84 8.18
CA ASN A 64 -11.01 -10.78 7.16
C ASN A 64 -10.27 -10.61 5.84
N GLY A 65 -10.14 -9.37 5.36
CA GLY A 65 -9.39 -9.11 4.12
C GLY A 65 -7.92 -9.49 4.21
N ALA A 66 -7.28 -9.25 5.36
CA ALA A 66 -5.91 -9.67 5.61
C ALA A 66 -5.77 -11.20 5.64
N TYR A 67 -6.72 -11.89 6.26
CA TYR A 67 -6.77 -13.35 6.29
C TYR A 67 -6.98 -13.96 4.91
N ASP A 68 -7.91 -13.42 4.13
CA ASP A 68 -8.22 -13.93 2.79
C ASP A 68 -6.99 -13.90 1.88
N ILE A 69 -6.30 -12.76 1.80
CA ILE A 69 -5.07 -12.66 0.98
C ILE A 69 -3.94 -13.54 1.55
N GLN A 70 -3.82 -13.66 2.86
CA GLN A 70 -2.86 -14.57 3.47
C GLN A 70 -3.09 -16.02 3.04
N GLN A 71 -4.32 -16.52 3.14
CA GLN A 71 -4.64 -17.90 2.76
C GLN A 71 -4.42 -18.14 1.27
N GLU A 72 -4.80 -17.20 0.42
CA GLU A 72 -4.58 -17.27 -1.02
C GLU A 72 -3.07 -17.42 -1.34
N LEU A 73 -2.23 -16.54 -0.78
CA LEU A 73 -0.79 -16.56 -1.04
C LEU A 73 -0.11 -17.80 -0.47
N LEU A 74 -0.50 -18.25 0.72
CA LEU A 74 0.02 -19.47 1.32
C LEU A 74 -0.38 -20.72 0.51
N TYR A 75 -1.60 -20.77 -0.01
CA TYR A 75 -2.06 -21.85 -0.88
C TYR A 75 -1.26 -21.89 -2.19
N GLN A 76 -0.98 -20.75 -2.78
CA GLN A 76 -0.30 -20.65 -4.08
C GLN A 76 1.22 -20.88 -3.98
N TYR A 77 1.87 -20.32 -2.94
CA TYR A 77 3.32 -20.30 -2.83
C TYR A 77 3.87 -21.23 -1.73
N GLY A 78 3.04 -21.58 -0.74
CA GLY A 78 3.42 -22.47 0.37
C GLY A 78 4.61 -21.93 1.17
N GLY A 79 5.47 -22.84 1.62
CA GLY A 79 6.65 -22.50 2.42
C GLY A 79 7.77 -21.73 1.69
N ARG A 80 7.60 -21.44 0.40
CA ARG A 80 8.58 -20.65 -0.36
C ARG A 80 8.45 -19.16 -0.11
N LEU A 81 7.27 -18.70 0.38
CA LEU A 81 7.00 -17.31 0.67
C LEU A 81 7.14 -17.04 2.17
N ASN A 82 8.06 -16.15 2.55
CA ASN A 82 8.11 -15.62 3.90
C ASN A 82 7.06 -14.51 4.02
N LEU A 83 5.88 -14.86 4.54
CA LEU A 83 4.73 -13.99 4.66
C LEU A 83 4.41 -13.72 6.12
N LYS A 84 4.24 -12.45 6.46
CA LYS A 84 3.76 -11.97 7.77
C LYS A 84 2.50 -11.16 7.59
N VAL A 85 1.58 -11.28 8.53
CA VAL A 85 0.35 -10.49 8.55
C VAL A 85 0.17 -9.89 9.93
N GLU A 86 0.03 -8.57 9.98
CA GLU A 86 -0.16 -7.79 11.20
C GLU A 86 -1.50 -7.06 11.14
N ILE A 87 -2.32 -7.26 12.15
CA ILE A 87 -3.56 -6.50 12.28
C ILE A 87 -3.25 -5.23 13.07
N ALA A 88 -3.27 -4.10 12.38
CA ALA A 88 -2.95 -2.80 12.95
C ALA A 88 -3.56 -1.65 12.14
N SER A 89 -3.83 -0.54 12.84
CA SER A 89 -4.25 0.72 12.23
C SER A 89 -3.04 1.61 11.96
N VAL A 90 -2.96 2.22 10.78
CA VAL A 90 -1.96 3.25 10.46
C VAL A 90 -2.11 4.51 11.34
N GLN A 91 -3.24 4.67 12.01
CA GLN A 91 -3.47 5.74 12.99
C GLN A 91 -2.71 5.50 14.31
N ASP A 92 -2.42 4.24 14.65
CA ASP A 92 -1.66 3.87 15.84
C ASP A 92 -0.15 3.92 15.56
N LYS A 93 0.43 5.09 15.78
CA LYS A 93 1.86 5.34 15.55
C LYS A 93 2.76 4.41 16.38
N ALA A 94 2.37 4.13 17.64
CA ALA A 94 3.18 3.29 18.51
C ALA A 94 3.21 1.83 18.02
N ARG A 95 2.05 1.30 17.62
CA ARG A 95 1.96 -0.05 17.05
C ARG A 95 2.67 -0.14 15.70
N MET A 96 2.49 0.83 14.83
CA MET A 96 3.21 0.86 13.54
C MET A 96 4.73 0.89 13.75
N ARG A 97 5.22 1.70 14.70
CA ARG A 97 6.65 1.73 15.03
C ARG A 97 7.18 0.37 15.50
N GLN A 98 6.43 -0.36 16.34
CA GLN A 98 6.79 -1.73 16.75
C GLN A 98 6.87 -2.69 15.56
N ILE A 99 5.96 -2.57 14.58
CA ILE A 99 5.97 -3.39 13.36
C ILE A 99 7.21 -3.07 12.52
N PHE A 100 7.56 -1.79 12.34
CA PHE A 100 8.78 -1.40 11.64
C PHE A 100 10.05 -1.89 12.35
N ASP A 101 10.08 -1.84 13.67
CA ASP A 101 11.19 -2.35 14.48
C ASP A 101 11.35 -3.88 14.37
N ALA A 102 10.25 -4.60 14.26
CA ALA A 102 10.25 -6.06 14.14
C ALA A 102 10.70 -6.55 12.76
N TYR A 103 10.32 -5.84 11.69
CA TYR A 103 10.48 -6.32 10.31
C TYR A 103 11.51 -5.55 9.49
N HIS A 104 11.89 -4.34 9.88
CA HIS A 104 12.82 -3.46 9.16
C HIS A 104 12.55 -3.42 7.65
N PRO A 105 11.37 -2.92 7.21
CA PRO A 105 11.02 -2.93 5.80
C PRO A 105 11.95 -2.05 4.97
N ASP A 106 12.40 -2.57 3.83
CA ASP A 106 13.20 -1.84 2.85
C ASP A 106 12.32 -0.97 1.95
N VAL A 107 11.13 -1.49 1.61
CA VAL A 107 10.16 -0.81 0.73
C VAL A 107 8.77 -0.87 1.35
N VAL A 108 8.09 0.27 1.36
CA VAL A 108 6.72 0.41 1.86
C VAL A 108 5.78 0.83 0.74
N PHE A 109 4.73 0.02 0.51
CA PHE A 109 3.59 0.37 -0.32
C PHE A 109 2.42 0.75 0.60
N HIS A 110 2.06 2.03 0.59
CA HIS A 110 0.98 2.53 1.43
C HIS A 110 -0.34 2.63 0.64
N ALA A 111 -1.20 1.60 0.80
CA ALA A 111 -2.53 1.53 0.19
C ALA A 111 -3.68 1.68 1.20
N ALA A 112 -3.39 1.79 2.50
CA ALA A 112 -4.41 2.01 3.52
C ALA A 112 -5.04 3.40 3.37
N ALA A 113 -6.34 3.46 3.07
CA ALA A 113 -7.08 4.72 2.99
C ALA A 113 -8.59 4.50 3.07
N HIS A 114 -9.30 5.47 3.65
CA HIS A 114 -10.74 5.61 3.46
C HIS A 114 -11.01 6.28 2.11
N LYS A 115 -11.69 5.56 1.19
CA LYS A 115 -11.80 5.95 -0.22
C LYS A 115 -13.20 6.30 -0.71
N HIS A 116 -14.24 5.97 0.06
CA HIS A 116 -15.63 6.19 -0.36
C HIS A 116 -16.03 7.65 -0.14
N VAL A 117 -16.17 8.40 -1.23
CA VAL A 117 -16.46 9.84 -1.19
C VAL A 117 -17.70 10.17 -0.35
N PRO A 118 -18.89 9.53 -0.55
CA PRO A 118 -20.08 9.89 0.22
C PRO A 118 -19.89 9.67 1.74
N LEU A 119 -19.16 8.62 2.14
CA LEU A 119 -18.91 8.36 3.55
C LEU A 119 -17.96 9.38 4.16
N MET A 120 -16.97 9.86 3.41
CA MET A 120 -16.01 10.84 3.89
C MET A 120 -16.60 12.25 3.94
N GLU A 121 -17.57 12.58 3.10
CA GLU A 121 -18.34 13.80 3.25
C GLU A 121 -19.13 13.83 4.57
N ASN A 122 -19.69 12.68 4.98
CA ASN A 122 -20.41 12.56 6.24
C ASN A 122 -19.48 12.40 7.46
N SER A 123 -18.23 12.00 7.25
CA SER A 123 -17.26 11.72 8.32
C SER A 123 -15.87 12.29 8.00
N PRO A 124 -15.76 13.62 7.82
CA PRO A 124 -14.51 14.25 7.38
C PRO A 124 -13.34 14.04 8.37
N GLN A 125 -13.63 13.93 9.67
CA GLN A 125 -12.62 13.69 10.69
C GLN A 125 -11.92 12.33 10.46
N GLU A 126 -12.66 11.30 10.02
CA GLU A 126 -12.09 9.98 9.77
C GLU A 126 -11.22 9.98 8.51
N ALA A 127 -11.57 10.76 7.49
CA ALA A 127 -10.69 10.97 6.34
C ALA A 127 -9.36 11.60 6.77
N ILE A 128 -9.40 12.63 7.61
CA ILE A 128 -8.19 13.29 8.12
C ILE A 128 -7.38 12.36 9.02
N ARG A 129 -8.02 11.70 9.98
CA ARG A 129 -7.32 10.79 10.93
C ARG A 129 -6.64 9.64 10.21
N ASN A 130 -7.40 8.94 9.35
CA ASN A 130 -6.88 7.76 8.68
C ASN A 130 -5.94 8.11 7.53
N ASN A 131 -6.38 8.96 6.59
CA ASN A 131 -5.61 9.22 5.40
C ASN A 131 -4.42 10.14 5.70
N VAL A 132 -4.66 11.30 6.33
CA VAL A 132 -3.62 12.32 6.51
C VAL A 132 -2.68 11.95 7.65
N PHE A 133 -3.20 11.79 8.87
CA PHE A 133 -2.35 11.46 10.02
C PHE A 133 -1.79 10.04 9.94
N GLY A 134 -2.54 9.07 9.38
CA GLY A 134 -2.01 7.73 9.12
C GLY A 134 -0.82 7.76 8.16
N THR A 135 -0.92 8.51 7.06
CA THR A 135 0.21 8.72 6.14
C THR A 135 1.38 9.43 6.82
N LEU A 136 1.11 10.50 7.58
CA LEU A 136 2.15 11.24 8.31
C LEU A 136 2.91 10.33 9.28
N ASN A 137 2.20 9.51 10.06
CA ASN A 137 2.80 8.54 10.97
C ASN A 137 3.75 7.61 10.23
N LEU A 138 3.27 7.01 9.13
CA LEU A 138 4.06 6.04 8.37
C LEU A 138 5.29 6.67 7.73
N VAL A 139 5.17 7.87 7.17
CA VAL A 139 6.29 8.57 6.53
C VAL A 139 7.36 8.94 7.56
N GLN A 140 6.97 9.43 8.75
CA GLN A 140 7.90 9.73 9.84
C GLN A 140 8.61 8.48 10.35
N ILE A 141 7.90 7.36 10.51
CA ILE A 141 8.50 6.09 10.92
C ILE A 141 9.43 5.56 9.82
N ALA A 142 9.00 5.63 8.56
CA ALA A 142 9.83 5.20 7.43
C ALA A 142 11.14 5.98 7.34
N ASP A 143 11.13 7.29 7.61
CA ASP A 143 12.33 8.11 7.70
C ASP A 143 13.20 7.70 8.89
N GLU A 144 12.62 7.50 10.09
CA GLU A 144 13.33 7.03 11.29
C GLU A 144 14.04 5.70 11.05
N PHE A 145 13.41 4.75 10.35
CA PHE A 145 13.95 3.41 10.05
C PHE A 145 14.73 3.35 8.74
N GLN A 146 14.97 4.49 8.09
CA GLN A 146 15.75 4.59 6.85
C GLN A 146 15.23 3.69 5.73
N VAL A 147 13.90 3.62 5.59
CA VAL A 147 13.24 2.89 4.50
C VAL A 147 13.75 3.40 3.15
N LYS A 148 14.23 2.50 2.30
CA LYS A 148 14.83 2.84 1.00
C LYS A 148 13.82 3.50 0.06
N LYS A 149 12.56 3.04 0.07
CA LYS A 149 11.49 3.55 -0.81
C LYS A 149 10.14 3.52 -0.12
N PHE A 150 9.42 4.62 -0.23
CA PHE A 150 8.04 4.75 0.22
C PHE A 150 7.13 5.14 -0.96
N LEU A 151 6.17 4.29 -1.28
CA LEU A 151 5.23 4.50 -2.38
C LEU A 151 3.82 4.71 -1.82
N LEU A 152 3.25 5.87 -2.09
CA LEU A 152 1.86 6.17 -1.74
C LEU A 152 0.94 5.84 -2.91
N ILE A 153 -0.07 5.02 -2.66
CA ILE A 153 -1.15 4.82 -3.63
C ILE A 153 -2.09 6.02 -3.55
N SER A 154 -2.15 6.81 -4.60
CA SER A 154 -3.01 8.00 -4.68
C SER A 154 -4.17 7.78 -5.67
N THR A 155 -4.86 8.84 -6.06
CA THR A 155 -6.06 8.84 -6.88
C THR A 155 -6.12 10.08 -7.77
N ASP A 156 -6.80 9.97 -8.90
CA ASP A 156 -7.16 11.10 -9.78
C ASP A 156 -7.92 12.21 -9.04
N LYS A 157 -8.69 11.85 -8.01
CA LYS A 157 -9.47 12.79 -7.17
C LYS A 157 -8.61 13.68 -6.26
N ALA A 158 -7.31 13.43 -6.18
CA ALA A 158 -6.34 14.31 -5.51
C ALA A 158 -5.93 15.50 -6.39
N VAL A 159 -6.20 15.42 -7.71
CA VAL A 159 -5.93 16.52 -8.64
C VAL A 159 -7.11 17.50 -8.62
N ASN A 160 -6.89 18.76 -8.19
CA ASN A 160 -7.92 19.77 -8.01
C ASN A 160 -9.12 19.22 -7.20
N PRO A 161 -8.91 18.80 -5.94
CA PRO A 161 -9.90 18.04 -5.19
C PRO A 161 -11.18 18.84 -4.93
N THR A 162 -12.32 18.23 -5.21
CA THR A 162 -13.67 18.79 -4.95
C THR A 162 -14.40 18.02 -3.84
N SER A 163 -13.74 17.08 -3.19
CA SER A 163 -14.30 16.26 -2.10
C SER A 163 -13.34 16.15 -0.92
N VAL A 164 -13.87 15.88 0.26
CA VAL A 164 -13.09 15.64 1.48
C VAL A 164 -12.08 14.51 1.27
N MET A 165 -12.51 13.40 0.64
CA MET A 165 -11.64 12.28 0.35
C MET A 165 -10.49 12.70 -0.59
N GLY A 166 -10.78 13.39 -1.69
CA GLY A 166 -9.78 13.90 -2.63
C GLY A 166 -8.81 14.86 -1.96
N ALA A 167 -9.32 15.81 -1.16
CA ALA A 167 -8.50 16.76 -0.40
C ALA A 167 -7.58 16.04 0.60
N SER A 168 -8.08 15.02 1.31
CA SER A 168 -7.26 14.23 2.22
C SER A 168 -6.12 13.50 1.50
N LYS A 169 -6.36 12.95 0.32
CA LYS A 169 -5.33 12.30 -0.50
C LYS A 169 -4.32 13.31 -1.06
N ARG A 170 -4.76 14.50 -1.44
CA ARG A 170 -3.85 15.58 -1.83
C ARG A 170 -2.91 15.99 -0.69
N LEU A 171 -3.41 16.09 0.53
CA LEU A 171 -2.57 16.34 1.71
C LEU A 171 -1.54 15.22 1.92
N CYS A 172 -1.91 13.95 1.70
CA CYS A 172 -0.95 12.84 1.76
C CYS A 172 0.20 13.00 0.75
N GLU A 173 -0.11 13.41 -0.49
CA GLU A 173 0.91 13.69 -1.50
C GLU A 173 1.85 14.83 -1.08
N MET A 174 1.30 15.91 -0.51
CA MET A 174 2.08 17.04 -0.01
C MET A 174 2.99 16.65 1.16
N ILE A 175 2.53 15.78 2.07
CA ILE A 175 3.36 15.22 3.16
C ILE A 175 4.57 14.49 2.56
N LEU A 176 4.37 13.59 1.60
CA LEU A 176 5.47 12.88 0.95
C LEU A 176 6.45 13.85 0.26
N GLN A 177 5.92 14.84 -0.44
CA GLN A 177 6.75 15.83 -1.14
C GLN A 177 7.60 16.65 -0.17
N SER A 178 7.06 17.01 0.99
CA SER A 178 7.79 17.77 2.00
C SER A 178 8.95 17.00 2.62
N MET A 179 8.83 15.68 2.74
CA MET A 179 9.89 14.82 3.31
C MET A 179 11.04 14.55 2.33
N LYS A 180 10.79 14.60 1.00
CA LYS A 180 11.86 14.45 -0.01
C LYS A 180 13.01 15.47 0.10
N GLY A 181 12.77 16.60 0.72
CA GLY A 181 13.77 17.67 0.88
C GLY A 181 14.69 17.49 2.11
N HIS A 182 14.45 16.49 2.97
CA HIS A 182 15.17 16.28 4.22
C HIS A 182 16.06 15.03 4.20
N SER A 183 15.89 14.16 3.20
CA SER A 183 16.72 12.96 3.01
C SER A 183 17.81 13.27 2.00
N GLY A 184 18.85 13.99 2.44
CA GLY A 184 20.05 14.32 1.67
C GLY A 184 21.30 13.79 2.35
#